data_e5846970cdf8e75891118e24787c0de3
#
_entry.id   e5846970cdf8e75891118e24787c0de3
#
_cell.length_a   1.000
_cell.length_b   1.000
_cell.length_c   1.000
_cell.angle_alpha   90.00
_cell.angle_beta   90.00
_cell.angle_gamma   90.00
#
_symmetry.space_group_name_H-M   'P 1'
#
loop_
_entity.id
_entity.type
_entity.pdbx_description
1 polymer ?
#
loop_
_entity_poly.entity_id
_entity_poly.type
_entity_poly.pdbx_seq_one_letter_code
_entity_poly.pdbx_strand_id
1 'polypeptide(L)'
;VSFIFLFVLFGAILDTAGGGKYFINLAFALVGKMRGGPAKAAILASGLTGLISGSSVANTVTTGTFTIPIMKKSGLPAVKAGAVEVAASVNGQIMPPIMGAAAFVMAELLGISYFTVITHAFLPAVISYIALFYISHLESVKLNIRGLPESEIPPLGKTFLSGIHYLIPIFILVYLLLIERWTAASAVFYSILSLMVIILVREVLAAKKKNLSPFGGLKFGINEIIAGLEKGAINMINVAI
;
A
#
# COMPACT_ATOMS: atom_id res chain seq x y z
N VAL A 1 5.00 -21.60 -4.14
CA VAL A 1 3.58 -21.17 -4.28
C VAL A 1 2.98 -20.82 -2.94
N SER A 2 3.20 -21.60 -1.86
CA SER A 2 2.53 -21.40 -0.55
C SER A 2 2.81 -20.04 0.11
N PHE A 3 4.04 -19.53 0.05
CA PHE A 3 4.38 -18.25 0.69
C PHE A 3 3.89 -17.03 -0.12
N ILE A 4 3.75 -17.13 -1.45
CA ILE A 4 3.14 -16.09 -2.27
C ILE A 4 1.70 -15.83 -1.82
N PHE A 5 0.95 -16.93 -1.58
CA PHE A 5 -0.41 -16.85 -1.05
C PHE A 5 -0.47 -16.05 0.26
N LEU A 6 0.45 -16.29 1.19
CA LEU A 6 0.48 -15.57 2.46
C LEU A 6 0.73 -14.05 2.28
N PHE A 7 1.58 -13.64 1.34
CA PHE A 7 1.79 -12.22 1.05
C PHE A 7 0.56 -11.56 0.42
N VAL A 8 -0.09 -12.25 -0.53
CA VAL A 8 -1.35 -11.76 -1.13
C VAL A 8 -2.44 -11.64 -0.07
N LEU A 9 -2.50 -12.60 0.85
CA LEU A 9 -3.43 -12.61 1.97
C LEU A 9 -3.18 -11.44 2.93
N PHE A 10 -1.91 -11.23 3.32
CA PHE A 10 -1.51 -10.10 4.15
C PHE A 10 -1.95 -8.76 3.54
N GLY A 11 -1.67 -8.57 2.25
CA GLY A 11 -2.07 -7.35 1.53
C GLY A 11 -3.59 -7.15 1.50
N ALA A 12 -4.34 -8.22 1.21
CA ALA A 12 -5.80 -8.17 1.14
C ALA A 12 -6.45 -7.86 2.49
N ILE A 13 -5.97 -8.45 3.59
CA ILE A 13 -6.46 -8.17 4.95
C ILE A 13 -6.15 -6.72 5.33
N LEU A 14 -4.94 -6.24 5.07
CA LEU A 14 -4.54 -4.87 5.39
C LEU A 14 -5.33 -3.84 4.59
N ASP A 15 -5.60 -4.11 3.31
CA ASP A 15 -6.42 -3.22 2.46
C ASP A 15 -7.88 -3.21 2.91
N THR A 16 -8.46 -4.38 3.21
CA THR A 16 -9.83 -4.51 3.73
C THR A 16 -9.97 -3.78 5.07
N ALA A 17 -8.95 -3.83 5.92
CA ALA A 17 -8.89 -3.09 7.17
C ALA A 17 -8.78 -1.56 7.02
N GLY A 18 -8.65 -1.05 5.80
CA GLY A 18 -8.58 0.38 5.50
C GLY A 18 -7.17 0.93 5.35
N GLY A 19 -6.15 0.07 5.32
CA GLY A 19 -4.75 0.47 5.12
C GLY A 19 -4.53 1.24 3.81
N GLY A 20 -5.16 0.81 2.70
CA GLY A 20 -5.08 1.51 1.42
C GLY A 20 -5.54 2.97 1.51
N LYS A 21 -6.72 3.21 2.09
CA LYS A 21 -7.25 4.56 2.31
C LYS A 21 -6.35 5.41 3.21
N TYR A 22 -5.79 4.79 4.24
CA TYR A 22 -4.84 5.46 5.13
C TYR A 22 -3.59 5.94 4.36
N PHE A 23 -3.00 5.09 3.53
CA PHE A 23 -1.82 5.45 2.74
C PHE A 23 -2.09 6.54 1.70
N ILE A 24 -3.26 6.52 1.07
CA ILE A 24 -3.68 7.61 0.17
C ILE A 24 -3.74 8.93 0.94
N ASN A 25 -4.45 8.98 2.06
CA ASN A 25 -4.56 10.19 2.88
C ASN A 25 -3.20 10.68 3.39
N LEU A 26 -2.33 9.75 3.81
CA LEU A 26 -0.98 10.07 4.27
C LEU A 26 -0.12 10.68 3.15
N ALA A 27 -0.20 10.13 1.94
CA ALA A 27 0.51 10.66 0.77
C ALA A 27 0.04 12.09 0.43
N PHE A 28 -1.27 12.33 0.44
CA PHE A 28 -1.80 13.69 0.23
C PHE A 28 -1.41 14.65 1.34
N ALA A 29 -1.38 14.20 2.59
CA ALA A 29 -0.94 15.03 3.73
C ALA A 29 0.55 15.41 3.62
N LEU A 30 1.40 14.52 3.09
CA LEU A 30 2.84 14.75 2.97
C LEU A 30 3.21 15.70 1.83
N VAL A 31 2.65 15.48 0.63
CA VAL A 31 3.12 16.18 -0.58
C VAL A 31 2.04 16.96 -1.32
N GLY A 32 0.80 16.96 -0.86
CA GLY A 32 -0.32 17.61 -1.53
C GLY A 32 -0.15 19.11 -1.76
N LYS A 33 0.55 19.83 -0.86
CA LYS A 33 0.88 21.26 -0.98
C LYS A 33 1.94 21.57 -2.03
N MET A 34 2.77 20.59 -2.40
CA MET A 34 3.86 20.81 -3.34
C MET A 34 3.34 21.15 -4.73
N ARG A 35 4.13 21.84 -5.54
CA ARG A 35 3.81 22.04 -6.96
C ARG A 35 3.64 20.67 -7.65
N GLY A 36 2.49 20.47 -8.31
CA GLY A 36 2.10 19.15 -8.81
C GLY A 36 1.78 18.14 -7.70
N GLY A 37 1.39 18.62 -6.53
CA GLY A 37 1.05 17.81 -5.36
C GLY A 37 0.14 16.62 -5.63
N PRO A 38 -0.96 16.78 -6.39
CA PRO A 38 -1.84 15.67 -6.74
C PRO A 38 -1.13 14.49 -7.42
N ALA A 39 -0.29 14.76 -8.43
CA ALA A 39 0.44 13.70 -9.12
C ALA A 39 1.51 13.06 -8.21
N LYS A 40 2.22 13.86 -7.42
CA LYS A 40 3.19 13.39 -6.44
C LYS A 40 2.55 12.55 -5.34
N ALA A 41 1.37 12.98 -4.86
CA ALA A 41 0.60 12.21 -3.88
C ALA A 41 0.10 10.89 -4.46
N ALA A 42 -0.33 10.87 -5.73
CA ALA A 42 -0.70 9.65 -6.43
C ALA A 42 0.48 8.66 -6.51
N ILE A 43 1.69 9.14 -6.86
CA ILE A 43 2.90 8.32 -6.92
C ILE A 43 3.23 7.71 -5.56
N LEU A 44 3.21 8.52 -4.50
CA LEU A 44 3.47 8.02 -3.14
C LEU A 44 2.38 7.07 -2.65
N ALA A 45 1.11 7.40 -2.89
CA ALA A 45 -0.01 6.55 -2.52
C ALA A 45 0.07 5.19 -3.21
N SER A 46 0.27 5.20 -4.54
CA SER A 46 0.45 3.98 -5.33
C SER A 46 1.68 3.19 -4.89
N GLY A 47 2.78 3.86 -4.50
CA GLY A 47 3.95 3.20 -3.94
C GLY A 47 3.63 2.48 -2.63
N LEU A 48 3.01 3.18 -1.69
CA LEU A 48 2.66 2.62 -0.38
C LEU A 48 1.61 1.51 -0.45
N THR A 49 0.59 1.66 -1.31
CA THR A 49 -0.42 0.62 -1.51
C THR A 49 0.11 -0.53 -2.37
N GLY A 50 0.99 -0.24 -3.33
CA GLY A 50 1.68 -1.22 -4.16
C GLY A 50 2.59 -2.15 -3.36
N LEU A 51 3.24 -1.63 -2.29
CA LEU A 51 3.98 -2.45 -1.32
C LEU A 51 3.14 -3.59 -0.74
N ILE A 52 1.83 -3.43 -0.70
CA ILE A 52 0.90 -4.32 -0.02
C ILE A 52 0.16 -5.19 -1.03
N SER A 53 -0.33 -4.59 -2.12
CA SER A 53 -1.20 -5.28 -3.09
C SER A 53 -0.45 -6.31 -3.93
N GLY A 54 0.84 -6.08 -4.19
CA GLY A 54 1.65 -6.92 -5.06
C GLY A 54 1.16 -7.02 -6.52
N SER A 55 0.06 -6.35 -6.87
CA SER A 55 -0.56 -6.36 -8.20
C SER A 55 -0.74 -4.93 -8.71
N SER A 56 -0.08 -4.61 -9.84
CA SER A 56 -0.20 -3.29 -10.47
C SER A 56 -1.62 -3.01 -10.97
N VAL A 57 -2.32 -4.01 -11.46
CA VAL A 57 -3.70 -3.88 -11.94
C VAL A 57 -4.64 -3.55 -10.77
N ALA A 58 -4.59 -4.36 -9.70
CA ALA A 58 -5.38 -4.12 -8.50
C ALA A 58 -5.06 -2.75 -7.89
N ASN A 59 -3.77 -2.38 -7.82
CA ASN A 59 -3.33 -1.10 -7.30
C ASN A 59 -3.85 0.08 -8.14
N THR A 60 -3.71 0.02 -9.48
CA THR A 60 -4.24 1.04 -10.39
C THR A 60 -5.75 1.25 -10.22
N VAL A 61 -6.51 0.17 -10.08
CA VAL A 61 -7.96 0.27 -9.86
C VAL A 61 -8.27 0.87 -8.48
N THR A 62 -7.58 0.43 -7.44
CA THR A 62 -7.86 0.88 -6.06
C THR A 62 -7.46 2.34 -5.86
N THR A 63 -6.22 2.72 -6.19
CA THR A 63 -5.71 4.08 -5.98
C THR A 63 -6.22 5.04 -7.05
N GLY A 64 -6.27 4.59 -8.30
CA GLY A 64 -6.65 5.42 -9.45
C GLY A 64 -8.08 5.96 -9.38
N THR A 65 -9.01 5.24 -8.73
CA THR A 65 -10.37 5.74 -8.51
C THR A 65 -10.39 7.04 -7.70
N PHE A 66 -9.41 7.25 -6.83
CA PHE A 66 -9.27 8.46 -6.01
C PHE A 66 -8.29 9.46 -6.62
N THR A 67 -7.13 9.00 -7.07
CA THR A 67 -6.03 9.87 -7.48
C THR A 67 -6.22 10.48 -8.85
N ILE A 68 -6.74 9.73 -9.83
CA ILE A 68 -6.97 10.22 -11.20
C ILE A 68 -7.95 11.41 -11.22
N PRO A 69 -9.12 11.36 -10.56
CA PRO A 69 -10.02 12.52 -10.49
C PRO A 69 -9.35 13.76 -9.89
N ILE A 70 -8.56 13.61 -8.83
CA ILE A 70 -7.88 14.72 -8.17
C ILE A 70 -6.79 15.32 -9.08
N MET A 71 -6.00 14.49 -9.76
CA MET A 71 -5.02 14.92 -10.75
C MET A 71 -5.67 15.69 -11.90
N LYS A 72 -6.80 15.21 -12.42
CA LYS A 72 -7.57 15.90 -13.47
C LYS A 72 -8.13 17.23 -12.99
N LYS A 73 -8.69 17.29 -11.79
CA LYS A 73 -9.21 18.52 -11.17
C LYS A 73 -8.10 19.56 -11.00
N SER A 74 -6.87 19.14 -10.75
CA SER A 74 -5.72 20.06 -10.63
C SER A 74 -5.16 20.57 -11.96
N GLY A 75 -5.71 20.11 -13.11
CA GLY A 75 -5.30 20.56 -14.44
C GLY A 75 -4.39 19.58 -15.19
N LEU A 76 -4.15 18.38 -14.66
CA LEU A 76 -3.39 17.36 -15.40
C LEU A 76 -4.30 16.72 -16.48
N PRO A 77 -3.86 16.63 -17.76
CA PRO A 77 -4.61 15.95 -18.79
C PRO A 77 -4.93 14.50 -18.42
N ALA A 78 -6.12 14.02 -18.79
CA ALA A 78 -6.60 12.68 -18.39
C ALA A 78 -5.62 11.55 -18.76
N VAL A 79 -5.04 11.62 -19.97
CA VAL A 79 -4.04 10.65 -20.45
C VAL A 79 -2.81 10.63 -19.55
N LYS A 80 -2.31 11.82 -19.14
CA LYS A 80 -1.15 11.93 -18.25
C LYS A 80 -1.46 11.48 -16.83
N ALA A 81 -2.66 11.79 -16.33
CA ALA A 81 -3.11 11.32 -15.02
C ALA A 81 -3.16 9.78 -14.98
N GLY A 82 -3.73 9.15 -16.02
CA GLY A 82 -3.73 7.69 -16.16
C GLY A 82 -2.31 7.11 -16.27
N ALA A 83 -1.45 7.74 -17.08
CA ALA A 83 -0.06 7.29 -17.24
C ALA A 83 0.73 7.35 -15.93
N VAL A 84 0.60 8.43 -15.15
CA VAL A 84 1.24 8.55 -13.83
C VAL A 84 0.76 7.44 -12.89
N GLU A 85 -0.54 7.20 -12.84
CA GLU A 85 -1.13 6.18 -11.96
C GLU A 85 -0.64 4.77 -12.33
N VAL A 86 -0.70 4.42 -13.62
CA VAL A 86 -0.23 3.11 -14.10
C VAL A 86 1.26 2.92 -13.84
N ALA A 87 2.09 3.92 -14.16
CA ALA A 87 3.53 3.85 -13.94
C ALA A 87 3.86 3.70 -12.45
N ALA A 88 3.19 4.44 -11.57
CA ALA A 88 3.37 4.34 -10.13
C ALA A 88 2.95 2.97 -9.59
N SER A 89 1.84 2.43 -10.11
CA SER A 89 1.32 1.11 -9.72
C SER A 89 2.25 -0.04 -10.16
N VAL A 90 2.81 0.05 -11.37
CA VAL A 90 3.82 -0.91 -11.86
C VAL A 90 5.08 -0.85 -11.01
N ASN A 91 5.56 0.36 -10.68
CA ASN A 91 6.70 0.53 -9.78
C ASN A 91 6.44 -0.05 -8.37
N GLY A 92 5.18 -0.04 -7.90
CA GLY A 92 4.80 -0.65 -6.63
C GLY A 92 5.12 -2.15 -6.54
N GLN A 93 5.05 -2.87 -7.67
CA GLN A 93 5.38 -4.31 -7.70
C GLN A 93 6.85 -4.63 -7.49
N ILE A 94 7.74 -3.69 -7.75
CA ILE A 94 9.19 -3.86 -7.55
C ILE A 94 9.69 -3.23 -6.25
N MET A 95 8.81 -2.55 -5.51
CA MET A 95 9.19 -1.88 -4.26
C MET A 95 9.21 -2.87 -3.09
N PRO A 96 10.36 -3.08 -2.45
CA PRO A 96 10.44 -3.89 -1.24
C PRO A 96 9.62 -3.28 -0.08
N PRO A 97 9.19 -4.09 0.90
CA PRO A 97 9.62 -5.46 1.17
C PRO A 97 8.74 -6.56 0.57
N ILE A 98 7.48 -6.27 0.16
CA ILE A 98 6.53 -7.32 -0.23
C ILE A 98 6.70 -7.63 -1.72
N MET A 99 6.79 -6.60 -2.58
CA MET A 99 6.95 -6.75 -4.03
C MET A 99 5.77 -7.51 -4.67
N GLY A 100 5.80 -7.71 -5.97
CA GLY A 100 4.83 -8.56 -6.69
C GLY A 100 5.24 -10.03 -6.72
N ALA A 101 4.33 -10.88 -7.18
CA ALA A 101 4.55 -12.32 -7.30
C ALA A 101 5.83 -12.68 -8.10
N ALA A 102 6.21 -11.85 -9.07
CA ALA A 102 7.41 -12.03 -9.89
C ALA A 102 8.71 -12.10 -9.06
N ALA A 103 8.80 -11.37 -7.95
CA ALA A 103 9.97 -11.39 -7.08
C ALA A 103 10.17 -12.75 -6.40
N PHE A 104 9.07 -13.40 -6.04
CA PHE A 104 9.10 -14.74 -5.45
C PHE A 104 9.46 -15.81 -6.47
N VAL A 105 8.89 -15.72 -7.68
CA VAL A 105 9.23 -16.60 -8.79
C VAL A 105 10.72 -16.46 -9.16
N MET A 106 11.23 -15.22 -9.17
CA MET A 106 12.64 -14.94 -9.40
C MET A 106 13.53 -15.60 -8.35
N ALA A 107 13.19 -15.50 -7.05
CA ALA A 107 13.94 -16.14 -5.98
C ALA A 107 14.01 -17.66 -6.15
N GLU A 108 12.88 -18.26 -6.53
CA GLU A 108 12.75 -19.72 -6.73
C GLU A 108 13.53 -20.20 -7.96
N LEU A 109 13.39 -19.51 -9.11
CA LEU A 109 14.10 -19.85 -10.35
C LEU A 109 15.62 -19.71 -10.26
N LEU A 110 16.08 -18.68 -9.54
CA LEU A 110 17.52 -18.43 -9.36
C LEU A 110 18.12 -19.21 -8.19
N GLY A 111 17.30 -19.87 -7.37
CA GLY A 111 17.77 -20.60 -6.18
C GLY A 111 18.41 -19.69 -5.12
N ILE A 112 18.00 -18.41 -5.06
CA ILE A 112 18.52 -17.41 -4.11
C ILE A 112 17.48 -17.10 -3.04
N SER A 113 17.93 -16.56 -1.88
CA SER A 113 17.01 -16.17 -0.83
C SER A 113 16.16 -14.97 -1.26
N TYR A 114 14.91 -14.91 -0.78
CA TYR A 114 14.04 -13.75 -1.00
C TYR A 114 14.66 -12.46 -0.46
N PHE A 115 15.41 -12.55 0.64
CA PHE A 115 16.20 -11.44 1.18
C PHE A 115 17.20 -10.87 0.14
N THR A 116 17.88 -11.74 -0.61
CA THR A 116 18.79 -11.33 -1.68
C THR A 116 18.04 -10.56 -2.78
N VAL A 117 16.85 -11.03 -3.17
CA VAL A 117 16.03 -10.33 -4.18
C VAL A 117 15.64 -8.94 -3.69
N ILE A 118 15.13 -8.82 -2.44
CA ILE A 118 14.74 -7.54 -1.83
C ILE A 118 15.89 -6.54 -1.86
N THR A 119 17.07 -6.95 -1.41
CA THR A 119 18.23 -6.04 -1.29
C THR A 119 18.70 -5.53 -2.65
N HIS A 120 18.68 -6.38 -3.68
CA HIS A 120 19.04 -5.97 -5.03
C HIS A 120 17.96 -5.15 -5.74
N ALA A 121 16.69 -5.42 -5.47
CA ALA A 121 15.56 -4.68 -6.05
C ALA A 121 15.38 -3.28 -5.45
N PHE A 122 15.89 -3.04 -4.23
CA PHE A 122 15.69 -1.77 -3.53
C PHE A 122 16.20 -0.56 -4.31
N LEU A 123 17.45 -0.62 -4.79
CA LEU A 123 18.06 0.50 -5.50
C LEU A 123 17.35 0.82 -6.83
N PRO A 124 17.09 -0.15 -7.73
CA PRO A 124 16.29 0.10 -8.93
C PRO A 124 14.91 0.67 -8.66
N ALA A 125 14.21 0.16 -7.64
CA ALA A 125 12.90 0.66 -7.25
C ALA A 125 12.95 2.13 -6.82
N VAL A 126 13.88 2.49 -5.94
CA VAL A 126 14.05 3.87 -5.48
C VAL A 126 14.37 4.80 -6.64
N ILE A 127 15.29 4.43 -7.53
CA ILE A 127 15.65 5.23 -8.72
C ILE A 127 14.42 5.44 -9.60
N SER A 128 13.62 4.38 -9.84
CA SER A 128 12.41 4.45 -10.66
C SER A 128 11.37 5.39 -10.06
N TYR A 129 11.15 5.35 -8.74
CA TYR A 129 10.24 6.27 -8.07
C TYR A 129 10.75 7.72 -8.09
N ILE A 130 12.04 7.95 -7.88
CA ILE A 130 12.64 9.29 -7.99
C ILE A 130 12.46 9.84 -9.39
N ALA A 131 12.72 9.03 -10.43
CA ALA A 131 12.57 9.42 -11.82
C ALA A 131 11.10 9.78 -12.12
N LEU A 132 10.15 8.95 -11.72
CA LEU A 132 8.73 9.20 -11.94
C LEU A 132 8.26 10.47 -11.20
N PHE A 133 8.72 10.66 -9.97
CA PHE A 133 8.41 11.84 -9.16
C PHE A 133 8.97 13.12 -9.82
N TYR A 134 10.19 13.05 -10.35
CA TYR A 134 10.84 14.16 -11.04
C TYR A 134 10.15 14.49 -12.37
N ILE A 135 9.87 13.47 -13.21
CA ILE A 135 9.12 13.65 -14.47
C ILE A 135 7.76 14.30 -14.21
N SER A 136 7.04 13.80 -13.21
CA SER A 136 5.76 14.37 -12.77
C SER A 136 5.88 15.83 -12.30
N HIS A 137 7.00 16.16 -11.64
CA HIS A 137 7.29 17.53 -11.24
C HIS A 137 7.51 18.44 -12.46
N LEU A 138 8.36 18.04 -13.41
CA LEU A 138 8.63 18.81 -14.63
C LEU A 138 7.35 19.04 -15.45
N GLU A 139 6.52 18.00 -15.59
CA GLU A 139 5.26 18.12 -16.28
C GLU A 139 4.30 19.09 -15.57
N SER A 140 4.27 19.08 -14.25
CA SER A 140 3.48 20.03 -13.45
C SER A 140 4.00 21.46 -13.57
N VAL A 141 5.31 21.65 -13.71
CA VAL A 141 5.91 22.96 -13.99
C VAL A 141 5.48 23.45 -15.36
N LYS A 142 5.58 22.60 -16.39
CA LYS A 142 5.21 22.91 -17.77
C LYS A 142 3.74 23.29 -17.90
N LEU A 143 2.85 22.63 -17.19
CA LEU A 143 1.41 22.86 -17.19
C LEU A 143 0.96 23.91 -16.16
N ASN A 144 1.90 24.54 -15.46
CA ASN A 144 1.63 25.50 -14.38
C ASN A 144 0.67 24.99 -13.29
N ILE A 145 0.71 23.68 -12.99
CA ILE A 145 -0.11 23.07 -11.97
C ILE A 145 0.44 23.42 -10.58
N ARG A 146 -0.43 23.96 -9.74
CA ARG A 146 -0.13 24.28 -8.33
C ARG A 146 -0.38 23.07 -7.43
N GLY A 147 -0.03 23.19 -6.14
CA GLY A 147 -0.45 22.26 -5.10
C GLY A 147 -1.94 22.40 -4.77
N LEU A 148 -2.46 21.45 -4.02
CA LEU A 148 -3.82 21.54 -3.48
C LEU A 148 -3.93 22.65 -2.43
N PRO A 149 -5.10 23.30 -2.33
CA PRO A 149 -5.37 24.24 -1.25
C PRO A 149 -5.37 23.49 0.11
N GLU A 150 -5.01 24.21 1.16
CA GLU A 150 -4.92 23.61 2.52
C GLU A 150 -6.22 22.95 2.99
N SER A 151 -7.36 23.48 2.56
CA SER A 151 -8.69 22.94 2.87
C SER A 151 -8.95 21.54 2.30
N GLU A 152 -8.24 21.15 1.25
CA GLU A 152 -8.38 19.84 0.59
C GLU A 152 -7.32 18.81 1.08
N ILE A 153 -6.39 19.27 1.93
CA ILE A 153 -5.28 18.42 2.41
C ILE A 153 -5.58 17.92 3.83
N PRO A 154 -5.54 16.59 4.04
CA PRO A 154 -5.69 16.06 5.39
C PRO A 154 -4.58 16.57 6.33
N PRO A 155 -4.87 16.94 7.58
CA PRO A 155 -3.85 17.39 8.53
C PRO A 155 -2.89 16.25 8.87
N LEU A 156 -1.60 16.44 8.58
CA LEU A 156 -0.56 15.40 8.66
C LEU A 156 -0.54 14.68 10.02
N GLY A 157 -0.50 15.42 11.12
CA GLY A 157 -0.41 14.82 12.46
C GLY A 157 -1.59 13.93 12.80
N LYS A 158 -2.82 14.40 12.52
CA LYS A 158 -4.04 13.60 12.75
C LYS A 158 -4.09 12.39 11.83
N THR A 159 -3.74 12.55 10.56
CA THR A 159 -3.73 11.48 9.58
C THR A 159 -2.72 10.41 9.96
N PHE A 160 -1.50 10.79 10.31
CA PHE A 160 -0.45 9.86 10.73
C PHE A 160 -0.88 9.04 11.96
N LEU A 161 -1.36 9.72 13.00
CA LEU A 161 -1.78 9.05 14.25
C LEU A 161 -3.02 8.17 14.07
N SER A 162 -3.92 8.52 13.16
CA SER A 162 -5.15 7.75 12.94
C SER A 162 -4.92 6.35 12.38
N GLY A 163 -3.81 6.13 11.68
CA GLY A 163 -3.52 4.87 11.02
C GLY A 163 -2.15 4.28 11.35
N ILE A 164 -1.45 4.77 12.38
CA ILE A 164 -0.14 4.25 12.79
C ILE A 164 -0.16 2.74 13.07
N HIS A 165 -1.30 2.22 13.51
CA HIS A 165 -1.50 0.80 13.78
C HIS A 165 -1.36 -0.07 12.52
N TYR A 166 -1.60 0.47 11.31
CA TYR A 166 -1.37 -0.26 10.04
C TYR A 166 0.11 -0.40 9.71
N LEU A 167 0.97 0.47 10.25
CA LEU A 167 2.41 0.38 10.06
C LEU A 167 3.05 -0.72 10.93
N ILE A 168 2.41 -1.10 12.04
CA ILE A 168 2.96 -2.10 12.98
C ILE A 168 3.18 -3.45 12.30
N PRO A 169 2.19 -4.07 11.62
CA PRO A 169 2.40 -5.36 10.95
C PRO A 169 3.45 -5.28 9.83
N ILE A 170 3.53 -4.14 9.12
CA ILE A 170 4.56 -3.91 8.09
C ILE A 170 5.94 -3.84 8.75
N PHE A 171 6.06 -3.11 9.86
CA PHE A 171 7.31 -3.05 10.61
C PHE A 171 7.74 -4.42 11.13
N ILE A 172 6.82 -5.22 11.67
CA ILE A 172 7.08 -6.59 12.11
C ILE A 172 7.59 -7.43 10.94
N LEU A 173 6.94 -7.34 9.76
CA LEU A 173 7.35 -8.05 8.57
C LEU A 173 8.78 -7.69 8.15
N VAL A 174 9.07 -6.39 8.08
CA VAL A 174 10.39 -5.87 7.72
C VAL A 174 11.45 -6.31 8.73
N TYR A 175 11.15 -6.20 10.00
CA TYR A 175 12.05 -6.60 11.09
C TYR A 175 12.41 -8.09 11.02
N LEU A 176 11.40 -8.95 10.89
CA LEU A 176 11.61 -10.40 10.79
C LEU A 176 12.37 -10.80 9.54
N LEU A 177 12.12 -10.13 8.39
CA LEU A 177 12.80 -10.44 7.13
C LEU A 177 14.24 -9.91 7.09
N LEU A 178 14.46 -8.65 7.51
CA LEU A 178 15.74 -7.98 7.28
C LEU A 178 16.72 -8.12 8.44
N ILE A 179 16.22 -8.14 9.69
CA ILE A 179 17.06 -8.18 10.88
C ILE A 179 17.19 -9.61 11.38
N GLU A 180 16.07 -10.27 11.67
CA GLU A 180 16.06 -11.64 12.17
C GLU A 180 16.33 -12.68 11.07
N ARG A 181 16.25 -12.29 9.80
CA ARG A 181 16.48 -13.14 8.61
C ARG A 181 15.65 -14.42 8.60
N TRP A 182 14.43 -14.32 9.08
CA TRP A 182 13.47 -15.43 9.03
C TRP A 182 13.09 -15.76 7.58
N THR A 183 12.54 -16.95 7.38
CA THR A 183 11.98 -17.29 6.07
C THR A 183 10.81 -16.36 5.74
N ALA A 184 10.62 -16.06 4.45
CA ALA A 184 9.55 -15.19 3.99
C ALA A 184 8.17 -15.68 4.47
N ALA A 185 7.94 -17.00 4.45
CA ALA A 185 6.69 -17.61 4.93
C ALA A 185 6.45 -17.37 6.42
N SER A 186 7.45 -17.59 7.26
CA SER A 186 7.33 -17.37 8.71
C SER A 186 7.13 -15.89 9.04
N ALA A 187 7.91 -15.01 8.43
CA ALA A 187 7.82 -13.57 8.67
C ALA A 187 6.43 -13.02 8.34
N VAL A 188 5.88 -13.37 7.16
CA VAL A 188 4.55 -12.90 6.78
C VAL A 188 3.44 -13.54 7.62
N PHE A 189 3.59 -14.82 8.02
CA PHE A 189 2.61 -15.48 8.88
C PHE A 189 2.43 -14.75 10.22
N TYR A 190 3.53 -14.44 10.92
CA TYR A 190 3.47 -13.69 12.17
C TYR A 190 2.97 -12.24 11.97
N SER A 191 3.26 -11.65 10.82
CA SER A 191 2.74 -10.33 10.46
C SER A 191 1.22 -10.36 10.24
N ILE A 192 0.68 -11.41 9.63
CA ILE A 192 -0.78 -11.64 9.50
C ILE A 192 -1.41 -11.80 10.88
N LEU A 193 -0.83 -12.61 11.76
CA LEU A 193 -1.34 -12.78 13.12
C LEU A 193 -1.38 -11.44 13.88
N SER A 194 -0.31 -10.65 13.79
CA SER A 194 -0.26 -9.33 14.42
C SER A 194 -1.33 -8.39 13.86
N LEU A 195 -1.56 -8.42 12.53
CA LEU A 195 -2.60 -7.63 11.87
C LEU A 195 -4.00 -8.03 12.33
N MET A 196 -4.30 -9.32 12.41
CA MET A 196 -5.58 -9.81 12.92
C MET A 196 -5.84 -9.35 14.35
N VAL A 197 -4.85 -9.45 15.22
CA VAL A 197 -4.95 -8.96 16.61
C VAL A 197 -5.22 -7.45 16.62
N ILE A 198 -4.51 -6.67 15.82
CA ILE A 198 -4.70 -5.22 15.73
C ILE A 198 -6.11 -4.87 15.25
N ILE A 199 -6.65 -5.57 14.24
CA ILE A 199 -8.01 -5.36 13.77
C ILE A 199 -9.02 -5.62 14.89
N LEU A 200 -8.90 -6.74 15.60
CA LEU A 200 -9.80 -7.07 16.70
C LEU A 200 -9.75 -6.03 17.84
N VAL A 201 -8.54 -5.66 18.26
CA VAL A 201 -8.33 -4.64 19.30
C VAL A 201 -8.94 -3.30 18.87
N ARG A 202 -8.68 -2.88 17.64
CA ARG A 202 -9.21 -1.62 17.09
C ARG A 202 -10.73 -1.60 17.12
N GLU A 203 -11.40 -2.66 16.66
CA GLU A 203 -12.86 -2.71 16.60
C GLU A 203 -13.51 -2.79 17.99
N VAL A 204 -12.90 -3.51 18.91
CA VAL A 204 -13.35 -3.53 20.31
C VAL A 204 -13.22 -2.13 20.96
N LEU A 205 -12.10 -1.44 20.74
CA LEU A 205 -11.90 -0.08 21.25
C LEU A 205 -12.87 0.92 20.59
N ALA A 206 -13.12 0.79 19.29
CA ALA A 206 -14.07 1.63 18.56
C ALA A 206 -15.51 1.41 19.05
N ALA A 207 -15.91 0.16 19.30
CA ALA A 207 -17.22 -0.17 19.88
C ALA A 207 -17.40 0.43 21.29
N LYS A 208 -16.37 0.31 22.14
CA LYS A 208 -16.38 0.92 23.48
C LYS A 208 -16.55 2.45 23.43
N LYS A 209 -15.85 3.12 22.49
CA LYS A 209 -15.94 4.57 22.29
C LYS A 209 -17.34 5.01 21.82
N LYS A 210 -18.07 4.14 21.11
CA LYS A 210 -19.44 4.37 20.64
C LYS A 210 -20.53 3.89 21.61
N ASN A 211 -20.17 3.50 22.83
CA ASN A 211 -21.06 2.89 23.82
C ASN A 211 -21.79 1.63 23.31
N LEU A 212 -21.18 0.89 22.37
CA LEU A 212 -21.65 -0.40 21.90
C LEU A 212 -21.03 -1.53 22.72
N SER A 213 -21.68 -2.71 22.69
CA SER A 213 -21.14 -3.87 23.41
C SER A 213 -19.76 -4.29 22.82
N PRO A 214 -18.77 -4.66 23.65
CA PRO A 214 -17.48 -5.17 23.19
C PRO A 214 -17.62 -6.40 22.28
N PHE A 215 -18.63 -7.21 22.49
CA PHE A 215 -18.95 -8.38 21.68
C PHE A 215 -19.38 -8.00 20.26
N GLY A 216 -20.11 -6.88 20.10
CA GLY A 216 -20.44 -6.32 18.78
C GLY A 216 -19.19 -5.88 18.01
N GLY A 217 -18.23 -5.22 18.69
CA GLY A 217 -16.94 -4.87 18.11
C GLY A 217 -16.13 -6.10 17.66
N LEU A 218 -16.07 -7.12 18.50
CA LEU A 218 -15.39 -8.38 18.17
C LEU A 218 -16.00 -9.05 16.94
N LYS A 219 -17.32 -9.14 16.87
CA LYS A 219 -18.04 -9.71 15.70
C LYS A 219 -17.72 -8.93 14.42
N PHE A 220 -17.67 -7.59 14.51
CA PHE A 220 -17.34 -6.75 13.36
C PHE A 220 -15.90 -6.99 12.89
N GLY A 221 -14.92 -7.05 13.81
CA GLY A 221 -13.52 -7.34 13.50
C GLY A 221 -13.34 -8.72 12.89
N ILE A 222 -14.04 -9.74 13.37
CA ILE A 222 -14.01 -11.09 12.76
C ILE A 222 -14.55 -11.06 11.33
N ASN A 223 -15.68 -10.38 11.09
CA ASN A 223 -16.22 -10.26 9.74
C ASN A 223 -15.27 -9.52 8.78
N GLU A 224 -14.57 -8.50 9.26
CA GLU A 224 -13.55 -7.78 8.49
C GLU A 224 -12.37 -8.69 8.13
N ILE A 225 -11.91 -9.51 9.07
CA ILE A 225 -10.86 -10.51 8.82
C ILE A 225 -11.34 -11.54 7.78
N ILE A 226 -12.56 -12.08 7.92
CA ILE A 226 -13.12 -13.05 6.97
C ILE A 226 -13.19 -12.43 5.56
N ALA A 227 -13.69 -11.19 5.44
CA ALA A 227 -13.73 -10.49 4.16
C ALA A 227 -12.32 -10.28 3.55
N GLY A 228 -11.32 -9.99 4.39
CA GLY A 228 -9.93 -9.90 3.97
C GLY A 228 -9.35 -11.24 3.49
N LEU A 229 -9.67 -12.34 4.17
CA LEU A 229 -9.29 -13.69 3.78
C LEU A 229 -9.93 -14.10 2.45
N GLU A 230 -11.23 -13.84 2.28
CA GLU A 230 -11.95 -14.08 1.02
C GLU A 230 -11.34 -13.30 -0.15
N LYS A 231 -11.13 -12.00 0.04
CA LYS A 231 -10.48 -11.14 -0.96
C LYS A 231 -9.07 -11.64 -1.32
N GLY A 232 -8.29 -12.07 -0.33
CA GLY A 232 -6.96 -12.63 -0.54
C GLY A 232 -6.99 -13.93 -1.34
N ALA A 233 -7.93 -14.81 -1.05
CA ALA A 233 -8.12 -16.05 -1.81
C ALA A 233 -8.50 -15.77 -3.27
N ILE A 234 -9.42 -14.82 -3.51
CA ILE A 234 -9.81 -14.40 -4.87
C ILE A 234 -8.62 -13.77 -5.62
N ASN A 235 -7.87 -12.89 -4.96
CA ASN A 235 -6.69 -12.26 -5.56
C ASN A 235 -5.62 -13.27 -5.97
N MET A 236 -5.49 -14.39 -5.21
CA MET A 236 -4.54 -15.44 -5.55
C MET A 236 -4.90 -16.17 -6.85
N ILE A 237 -6.17 -16.28 -7.19
CA ILE A 237 -6.60 -16.89 -8.46
C ILE A 237 -5.96 -16.15 -9.65
N ASN A 238 -5.93 -14.81 -9.58
CA ASN A 238 -5.33 -13.96 -10.62
C ASN A 238 -3.79 -14.06 -10.70
N VAL A 239 -3.15 -14.58 -9.67
CA VAL A 239 -1.69 -14.79 -9.62
C VAL A 239 -1.32 -16.20 -10.06
N ALA A 240 -2.25 -17.16 -9.91
CA ALA A 240 -2.02 -18.57 -10.23
C ALA A 240 -2.28 -18.91 -11.71
N ILE A 241 -2.98 -18.05 -12.45
CA ILE A 241 -3.25 -18.15 -13.88
C ILE A 241 -2.15 -17.42 -14.65
#